data_ace5ce18b2a63d2fb07176308e2e98d7
#
_entry.id   ace5ce18b2a63d2fb07176308e2e98d7
#
_cell.length_a   1.000
_cell.length_b   1.000
_cell.length_c   1.000
_cell.angle_alpha   90.00
_cell.angle_beta   90.00
_cell.angle_gamma   90.00
#
_symmetry.space_group_name_H-M   'P 1'
#
loop_
_entity.id
_entity.type
_entity.pdbx_description
1 polymer ?
#
loop_
_entity_poly.entity_id
_entity_poly.type
_entity_poly.pdbx_seq_one_letter_code
_entity_poly.pdbx_strand_id
1 'polypeptide(L)'
;NTVMATERVEETILRNLLYDEEYYRKVVPFVKAEYFIELHEKIIFEEIQDFSTKYDKVPTKEVLNINLQNRSDLTDETFQKCLEHIKNYNDEWVDKDWVVDATEKWCQDRAIYLALMQSIKIADGGDGKLDKGAIPSILQDALAVSFDEHIGHDYIEQSTDRYEFYHKKEEKIAFDLEKFNYITKGGLPNKTLN
;
A
#
# COMPACT_ATOMS: atom_id res chain seq x y z
N ASN A 1 36.01 9.85 12.55
CA ASN A 1 34.88 8.91 12.59
C ASN A 1 33.64 9.61 12.04
N THR A 2 33.47 9.55 10.74
CA THR A 2 32.22 9.99 10.10
C THR A 2 31.18 8.94 10.46
N VAL A 3 30.29 9.25 11.37
CA VAL A 3 29.07 8.46 11.58
C VAL A 3 28.31 8.57 10.27
N MET A 4 28.29 7.50 9.47
CA MET A 4 27.39 7.42 8.32
C MET A 4 25.97 7.53 8.90
N ALA A 5 25.28 8.60 8.57
CA ALA A 5 23.88 8.74 8.91
C ALA A 5 23.14 7.58 8.26
N THR A 6 22.45 6.78 9.05
CA THR A 6 21.59 5.70 8.52
C THR A 6 20.51 6.36 7.66
N GLU A 7 20.40 5.94 6.41
CA GLU A 7 19.35 6.41 5.51
C GLU A 7 17.97 6.19 6.16
N ARG A 8 17.16 7.23 6.17
CA ARG A 8 15.80 7.16 6.72
C ARG A 8 14.88 6.41 5.73
N VAL A 9 13.89 5.71 6.26
CA VAL A 9 12.94 4.96 5.41
C VAL A 9 12.22 5.87 4.42
N GLU A 10 11.90 7.11 4.79
CA GLU A 10 11.27 8.11 3.91
C GLU A 10 12.16 8.46 2.71
N GLU A 11 13.46 8.60 2.92
CA GLU A 11 14.43 8.85 1.83
C GLU A 11 14.52 7.65 0.90
N THR A 12 14.56 6.44 1.46
CA THR A 12 14.54 5.20 0.67
C THR A 12 13.25 5.09 -0.15
N ILE A 13 12.10 5.43 0.42
CA ILE A 13 10.81 5.44 -0.30
C ILE A 13 10.87 6.44 -1.47
N LEU A 14 11.21 7.69 -1.21
CA LEU A 14 11.24 8.74 -2.24
C LEU A 14 12.23 8.42 -3.37
N ARG A 15 13.41 7.92 -3.01
CA ARG A 15 14.42 7.49 -3.97
C ARG A 15 13.90 6.37 -4.88
N ASN A 16 13.29 5.33 -4.31
CA ASN A 16 12.75 4.22 -5.09
C ASN A 16 11.55 4.62 -5.94
N LEU A 17 10.71 5.57 -5.50
CA LEU A 17 9.64 6.12 -6.33
C LEU A 17 10.15 6.77 -7.62
N LEU A 18 11.38 7.30 -7.63
CA LEU A 18 11.98 7.91 -8.82
C LEU A 18 12.66 6.91 -9.74
N TYR A 19 13.25 5.86 -9.20
CA TYR A 19 14.12 4.97 -9.96
C TYR A 19 13.52 3.60 -10.27
N ASP A 20 12.45 3.20 -9.58
CA ASP A 20 11.78 1.93 -9.80
C ASP A 20 10.29 2.14 -10.10
N GLU A 21 9.94 2.08 -11.37
CA GLU A 21 8.55 2.27 -11.82
C GLU A 21 7.62 1.17 -11.33
N GLU A 22 8.09 -0.07 -11.24
CA GLU A 22 7.32 -1.20 -10.72
C GLU A 22 6.97 -0.98 -9.24
N TYR A 23 7.98 -0.60 -8.43
CA TYR A 23 7.78 -0.22 -7.05
C TYR A 23 6.80 0.97 -6.93
N TYR A 24 6.99 2.01 -7.76
CA TYR A 24 6.09 3.17 -7.81
C TYR A 24 4.63 2.74 -7.98
N ARG A 25 4.33 1.93 -9.01
CA ARG A 25 2.97 1.46 -9.31
C ARG A 25 2.37 0.63 -8.20
N LYS A 26 3.19 -0.13 -7.49
CA LYS A 26 2.76 -1.00 -6.39
C LYS A 26 2.41 -0.23 -5.11
N VAL A 27 3.17 0.80 -4.76
CA VAL A 27 3.05 1.47 -3.46
C VAL A 27 2.30 2.80 -3.51
N VAL A 28 2.34 3.53 -4.63
CA VAL A 28 1.78 4.89 -4.70
C VAL A 28 0.29 4.98 -4.36
N PRO A 29 -0.58 3.98 -4.65
CA PRO A 29 -1.98 4.03 -4.25
C PRO A 29 -2.19 4.13 -2.73
N PHE A 30 -1.22 3.70 -1.96
CA PHE A 30 -1.29 3.62 -0.49
C PHE A 30 -0.50 4.70 0.23
N VAL A 31 0.45 5.34 -0.45
CA VAL A 31 1.28 6.41 0.11
C VAL A 31 0.53 7.73 0.02
N LYS A 32 0.49 8.45 1.14
CA LYS A 32 -0.11 9.79 1.21
C LYS A 32 0.92 10.83 1.59
N ALA A 33 0.80 12.04 1.03
CA ALA A 33 1.69 13.15 1.35
C ALA A 33 1.71 13.46 2.86
N GLU A 34 0.59 13.34 3.54
CA GLU A 34 0.45 13.55 4.99
C GLU A 34 1.22 12.55 5.87
N TYR A 35 1.68 11.43 5.30
CA TYR A 35 2.49 10.45 6.01
C TYR A 35 3.93 10.95 6.24
N PHE A 36 4.42 11.83 5.37
CA PHE A 36 5.74 12.42 5.51
C PHE A 36 5.75 13.49 6.61
N ILE A 37 6.71 13.41 7.53
CA ILE A 37 6.84 14.34 8.65
C ILE A 37 7.50 15.64 8.19
N GLU A 38 8.58 15.50 7.41
CA GLU A 38 9.37 16.63 6.93
C GLU A 38 8.69 17.29 5.74
N LEU A 39 8.58 18.62 5.79
CA LEU A 39 7.87 19.40 4.77
C LEU A 39 8.46 19.20 3.37
N HIS A 40 9.79 19.18 3.25
CA HIS A 40 10.45 18.98 1.96
C HIS A 40 10.19 17.59 1.38
N GLU A 41 10.13 16.54 2.19
CA GLU A 41 9.78 15.18 1.74
C GLU A 41 8.34 15.11 1.23
N LYS A 42 7.40 15.72 1.98
CA LYS A 42 6.00 15.85 1.57
C LYS A 42 5.88 16.53 0.21
N ILE A 43 6.58 17.65 0.02
CA ILE A 43 6.56 18.43 -1.22
C ILE A 43 7.14 17.63 -2.39
N ILE A 44 8.26 16.94 -2.19
CA ILE A 44 8.85 16.08 -3.22
C ILE A 44 7.88 14.98 -3.63
N PHE A 45 7.23 14.33 -2.66
CA PHE A 45 6.22 13.31 -2.95
C PHE A 45 5.04 13.88 -3.73
N GLU A 46 4.51 15.03 -3.34
CA GLU A 46 3.42 15.70 -4.06
C GLU A 46 3.79 15.95 -5.53
N GLU A 47 5.01 16.45 -5.81
CA GLU A 47 5.46 16.67 -7.19
C GLU A 47 5.62 15.38 -8.00
N ILE A 48 6.13 14.31 -7.37
CA ILE A 48 6.22 13.00 -8.02
C ILE A 48 4.81 12.49 -8.37
N GLN A 49 3.87 12.58 -7.44
CA GLN A 49 2.50 12.11 -7.60
C GLN A 49 1.75 12.91 -8.67
N ASP A 50 1.84 14.24 -8.63
CA ASP A 50 1.19 15.12 -9.59
C ASP A 50 1.71 14.86 -11.02
N PHE A 51 3.02 14.76 -11.19
CA PHE A 51 3.61 14.44 -12.48
C PHE A 51 3.15 13.07 -13.01
N SER A 52 3.19 12.06 -12.15
CA SER A 52 2.84 10.69 -12.55
C SER A 52 1.35 10.56 -12.88
N THR A 53 0.49 11.26 -12.16
CA THR A 53 -0.95 11.32 -12.45
C THR A 53 -1.20 11.95 -13.83
N LYS A 54 -0.42 12.97 -14.18
CA LYS A 54 -0.60 13.70 -15.45
C LYS A 54 0.00 12.97 -16.65
N TYR A 55 1.15 12.31 -16.48
CA TYR A 55 1.93 11.76 -17.60
C TYR A 55 2.06 10.24 -17.59
N ASP A 56 1.50 9.55 -16.61
CA ASP A 56 1.55 8.09 -16.42
C ASP A 56 2.99 7.51 -16.44
N LYS A 57 3.92 8.26 -15.87
CA LYS A 57 5.32 7.87 -15.70
C LYS A 57 5.96 8.65 -14.57
N VAL A 58 7.08 8.15 -14.02
CA VAL A 58 7.83 8.84 -12.99
C VAL A 58 8.62 10.02 -13.58
N PRO A 59 8.76 11.15 -12.86
CA PRO A 59 9.55 12.29 -13.32
C PRO A 59 11.05 12.03 -13.20
N THR A 60 11.85 12.74 -14.00
CA THR A 60 13.29 12.84 -13.78
C THR A 60 13.61 13.89 -12.73
N LYS A 61 14.84 13.88 -12.20
CA LYS A 61 15.30 14.91 -11.26
C LYS A 61 15.19 16.32 -11.84
N GLU A 62 15.53 16.48 -13.11
CA GLU A 62 15.45 17.76 -13.82
C GLU A 62 14.02 18.29 -13.87
N VAL A 63 13.06 17.41 -14.18
CA VAL A 63 11.64 17.78 -14.22
C VAL A 63 11.17 18.18 -12.84
N LEU A 64 11.53 17.43 -11.79
CA LEU A 64 11.18 17.79 -10.40
C LEU A 64 11.73 19.17 -10.02
N ASN A 65 12.99 19.44 -10.34
CA ASN A 65 13.64 20.71 -10.04
C ASN A 65 12.94 21.89 -10.73
N ILE A 66 12.56 21.72 -12.01
CA ILE A 66 11.83 22.75 -12.77
C ILE A 66 10.45 22.97 -12.17
N ASN A 67 9.72 21.92 -11.86
CA ASN A 67 8.38 22.03 -11.28
C ASN A 67 8.42 22.71 -9.90
N LEU A 68 9.38 22.33 -9.05
CA LEU A 68 9.57 22.95 -7.74
C LEU A 68 9.91 24.44 -7.84
N GLN A 69 10.74 24.82 -8.84
CA GLN A 69 11.08 26.23 -9.09
C GLN A 69 9.85 27.06 -9.46
N ASN A 70 8.88 26.45 -10.14
CA ASN A 70 7.66 27.12 -10.58
C ASN A 70 6.57 27.18 -9.49
N ARG A 71 6.77 26.54 -8.34
CA ARG A 71 5.84 26.63 -7.20
C ARG A 71 5.97 27.96 -6.49
N SER A 72 4.85 28.63 -6.28
CA SER A 72 4.78 29.93 -5.58
C SER A 72 4.59 29.81 -4.07
N ASP A 73 4.27 28.60 -3.58
CA ASP A 73 3.96 28.30 -2.18
C ASP A 73 5.18 27.89 -1.34
N LEU A 74 6.37 27.83 -1.95
CA LEU A 74 7.61 27.45 -1.29
C LEU A 74 8.40 28.65 -0.83
N THR A 75 8.98 28.55 0.39
CA THR A 75 10.05 29.44 0.83
C THR A 75 11.36 29.03 0.16
N ASP A 76 12.30 30.00 0.04
CA ASP A 76 13.65 29.70 -0.50
C ASP A 76 14.34 28.59 0.28
N GLU A 77 14.20 28.57 1.62
CA GLU A 77 14.77 27.54 2.47
C GLU A 77 14.22 26.15 2.15
N THR A 78 12.89 26.04 2.03
CA THR A 78 12.23 24.77 1.70
C THR A 78 12.60 24.30 0.30
N PHE A 79 12.65 25.22 -0.65
CA PHE A 79 13.07 24.94 -2.02
C PHE A 79 14.50 24.38 -2.06
N GLN A 80 15.45 25.01 -1.37
CA GLN A 80 16.84 24.55 -1.30
C GLN A 80 16.96 23.17 -0.64
N LYS A 81 16.20 22.90 0.41
CA LYS A 81 16.13 21.55 1.02
C LYS A 81 15.64 20.51 0.04
N CYS A 82 14.59 20.79 -0.73
CA CYS A 82 14.10 19.88 -1.77
C CYS A 82 15.17 19.57 -2.80
N LEU A 83 15.86 20.59 -3.31
CA LEU A 83 16.93 20.42 -4.31
C LEU A 83 18.09 19.58 -3.76
N GLU A 84 18.51 19.79 -2.52
CA GLU A 84 19.57 19.03 -1.88
C GLU A 84 19.20 17.55 -1.75
N HIS A 85 18.00 17.25 -1.27
CA HIS A 85 17.51 15.87 -1.14
C HIS A 85 17.40 15.19 -2.50
N ILE A 86 16.79 15.83 -3.49
CA ILE A 86 16.66 15.28 -4.86
C ILE A 86 18.05 15.01 -5.46
N LYS A 87 19.02 15.90 -5.27
CA LYS A 87 20.40 15.72 -5.74
C LYS A 87 21.03 14.45 -5.19
N ASN A 88 20.77 14.14 -3.92
CA ASN A 88 21.35 12.99 -3.21
C ASN A 88 20.65 11.65 -3.53
N TYR A 89 19.44 11.66 -4.10
CA TYR A 89 18.79 10.43 -4.50
C TYR A 89 19.58 9.73 -5.61
N ASN A 90 19.72 8.44 -5.48
CA ASN A 90 20.45 7.59 -6.42
C ASN A 90 19.67 6.29 -6.69
N ASP A 91 20.11 5.53 -7.67
CA ASP A 91 19.56 4.24 -8.06
C ASP A 91 20.24 3.06 -7.36
N GLU A 92 20.84 3.29 -6.19
CA GLU A 92 21.46 2.24 -5.40
C GLU A 92 20.46 1.11 -5.15
N TRP A 93 20.92 -0.10 -5.41
CA TRP A 93 20.06 -1.27 -5.31
C TRP A 93 19.54 -1.48 -3.89
N VAL A 94 18.26 -1.82 -3.81
CA VAL A 94 17.61 -2.28 -2.58
C VAL A 94 16.77 -3.51 -2.92
N ASP A 95 16.64 -4.43 -1.99
CA ASP A 95 15.76 -5.58 -2.18
C ASP A 95 14.31 -5.12 -2.35
N LYS A 96 13.68 -5.52 -3.48
CA LYS A 96 12.34 -5.03 -3.85
C LYS A 96 11.27 -5.48 -2.88
N ASP A 97 11.29 -6.73 -2.44
CA ASP A 97 10.29 -7.25 -1.52
C ASP A 97 10.43 -6.58 -0.16
N TRP A 98 11.67 -6.43 0.30
CA TRP A 98 11.94 -5.72 1.54
C TRP A 98 11.46 -4.27 1.52
N VAL A 99 11.72 -3.52 0.45
CA VAL A 99 11.33 -2.08 0.39
C VAL A 99 9.82 -1.92 0.29
N VAL A 100 9.11 -2.85 -0.36
CA VAL A 100 7.65 -2.87 -0.38
C VAL A 100 7.09 -3.14 1.02
N ASP A 101 7.60 -4.16 1.72
CA ASP A 101 7.17 -4.48 3.09
C ASP A 101 7.48 -3.35 4.07
N ALA A 102 8.66 -2.74 3.95
CA ALA A 102 9.06 -1.59 4.76
C ALA A 102 8.14 -0.37 4.52
N THR A 103 7.76 -0.14 3.26
CA THR A 103 6.83 0.93 2.89
C THR A 103 5.43 0.68 3.43
N GLU A 104 4.94 -0.56 3.33
CA GLU A 104 3.64 -0.93 3.90
C GLU A 104 3.60 -0.69 5.41
N LYS A 105 4.60 -1.20 6.12
CA LYS A 105 4.70 -0.99 7.56
C LYS A 105 4.76 0.50 7.92
N TRP A 106 5.54 1.28 7.19
CA TRP A 106 5.62 2.71 7.39
C TRP A 106 4.27 3.40 7.15
N CYS A 107 3.54 3.06 6.09
CA CYS A 107 2.20 3.58 5.83
C CYS A 107 1.23 3.24 6.97
N GLN A 108 1.25 2.00 7.46
CA GLN A 108 0.43 1.56 8.59
C GLN A 108 0.73 2.35 9.87
N ASP A 109 2.00 2.47 10.23
CA ASP A 109 2.44 3.21 11.41
C ASP A 109 2.04 4.69 11.32
N ARG A 110 2.20 5.31 10.15
CA ARG A 110 1.80 6.70 9.93
C ARG A 110 0.29 6.90 9.95
N ALA A 111 -0.47 6.00 9.33
CA ALA A 111 -1.93 6.04 9.35
C ALA A 111 -2.47 5.95 10.78
N ILE A 112 -1.96 5.02 11.58
CA ILE A 112 -2.36 4.86 12.98
C ILE A 112 -1.99 6.10 13.80
N TYR A 113 -0.77 6.62 13.63
CA TYR A 113 -0.34 7.83 14.34
C TYR A 113 -1.26 9.02 14.05
N LEU A 114 -1.54 9.29 12.77
CA LEU A 114 -2.41 10.40 12.36
C LEU A 114 -3.85 10.21 12.85
N ALA A 115 -4.38 8.99 12.83
CA ALA A 115 -5.70 8.66 13.34
C ALA A 115 -5.81 8.88 14.86
N LEU A 116 -4.78 8.52 15.62
CA LEU A 116 -4.69 8.78 17.05
C LEU A 116 -4.64 10.28 17.35
N MET A 117 -3.82 11.03 16.63
CA MET A 117 -3.72 12.49 16.79
C MET A 117 -5.04 13.19 16.47
N GLN A 118 -5.73 12.78 15.40
CA GLN A 118 -7.05 13.29 15.05
C GLN A 118 -8.09 12.93 16.11
N SER A 119 -8.07 11.70 16.62
CA SER A 119 -8.99 11.23 17.66
C SER A 119 -8.82 12.02 18.95
N ILE A 120 -7.59 12.31 19.37
CA ILE A 120 -7.30 13.17 20.53
C ILE A 120 -7.86 14.57 20.30
N LYS A 121 -7.62 15.15 19.14
CA LYS A 121 -8.15 16.48 18.80
C LYS A 121 -9.69 16.54 18.86
N ILE A 122 -10.37 15.51 18.36
CA ILE A 122 -11.82 15.39 18.44
C ILE A 122 -12.27 15.26 19.90
N ALA A 123 -11.59 14.42 20.68
CA ALA A 123 -11.93 14.19 22.10
C ALA A 123 -11.79 15.48 22.94
N ASP A 124 -10.81 16.30 22.64
CA ASP A 124 -10.58 17.60 23.30
C ASP A 124 -11.52 18.73 22.79
N GLY A 125 -12.40 18.43 21.83
CA GLY A 125 -13.31 19.41 21.24
C GLY A 125 -12.65 20.41 20.28
N GLY A 126 -11.40 20.17 19.90
CA GLY A 126 -10.63 21.03 18.99
C GLY A 126 -10.98 20.90 17.51
N ASP A 127 -11.76 19.88 17.14
CA ASP A 127 -12.29 19.69 15.80
C ASP A 127 -13.81 19.91 15.79
N GLY A 128 -14.22 21.18 15.62
CA GLY A 128 -15.64 21.56 15.64
C GLY A 128 -16.49 20.96 14.51
N LYS A 129 -15.92 20.09 13.68
CA LYS A 129 -16.58 19.47 12.52
C LYS A 129 -16.94 18.00 12.74
N LEU A 130 -16.27 17.31 13.64
CA LEU A 130 -16.45 15.89 13.85
C LEU A 130 -16.89 15.60 15.30
N ASP A 131 -17.89 14.75 15.44
CA ASP A 131 -18.36 14.24 16.71
C ASP A 131 -17.46 13.08 17.19
N LYS A 132 -17.41 12.88 18.52
CA LYS A 132 -16.69 11.77 19.17
C LYS A 132 -17.09 10.40 18.64
N GLY A 133 -18.31 10.27 18.12
CA GLY A 133 -18.79 9.06 17.44
C GLY A 133 -18.03 8.69 16.17
N ALA A 134 -17.27 9.62 15.57
CA ALA A 134 -16.43 9.35 14.40
C ALA A 134 -15.10 8.65 14.75
N ILE A 135 -14.66 8.70 16.00
CA ILE A 135 -13.37 8.14 16.45
C ILE A 135 -13.21 6.65 16.11
N PRO A 136 -14.20 5.76 16.40
CA PRO A 136 -14.04 4.35 16.04
C PRO A 136 -13.79 4.10 14.56
N SER A 137 -14.50 4.81 13.69
CA SER A 137 -14.34 4.68 12.24
C SER A 137 -12.94 5.16 11.78
N ILE A 138 -12.46 6.29 12.31
CA ILE A 138 -11.14 6.83 12.00
C ILE A 138 -10.04 5.83 12.35
N LEU A 139 -10.11 5.22 13.53
CA LEU A 139 -9.15 4.21 13.99
C LEU A 139 -9.26 2.91 13.20
N GLN A 140 -10.47 2.48 12.87
CA GLN A 140 -10.70 1.28 12.08
C GLN A 140 -10.14 1.42 10.67
N ASP A 141 -10.36 2.56 10.02
CA ASP A 141 -9.82 2.84 8.68
C ASP A 141 -8.28 2.86 8.68
N ALA A 142 -7.67 3.42 9.72
CA ALA A 142 -6.23 3.41 9.87
C ALA A 142 -5.64 2.01 10.07
N LEU A 143 -6.32 1.15 10.83
CA LEU A 143 -5.91 -0.23 11.06
C LEU A 143 -6.11 -1.12 9.83
N ALA A 144 -6.97 -0.71 8.90
CA ALA A 144 -7.25 -1.43 7.66
C ALA A 144 -6.25 -1.13 6.54
N VAL A 145 -5.28 -0.24 6.74
CA VAL A 145 -4.25 0.06 5.73
C VAL A 145 -3.41 -1.19 5.48
N SER A 146 -3.46 -1.69 4.26
CA SER A 146 -2.74 -2.88 3.80
C SER A 146 -2.50 -2.77 2.29
N PHE A 147 -1.36 -3.28 1.83
CA PHE A 147 -1.03 -3.37 0.41
C PHE A 147 -1.59 -4.65 -0.23
N ASP A 148 -2.21 -5.51 0.56
CA ASP A 148 -2.89 -6.70 0.07
C ASP A 148 -4.14 -6.31 -0.74
N GLU A 149 -3.93 -5.94 -1.99
CA GLU A 149 -4.96 -5.99 -3.01
C GLU A 149 -5.38 -7.43 -3.37
N HIS A 150 -4.73 -8.41 -2.75
CA HIS A 150 -4.92 -9.83 -3.00
C HIS A 150 -6.29 -10.36 -2.62
N ILE A 151 -7.11 -9.60 -1.87
CA ILE A 151 -8.49 -10.01 -1.62
C ILE A 151 -9.30 -10.11 -2.92
N GLY A 152 -8.95 -9.32 -3.95
CA GLY A 152 -9.61 -9.39 -5.27
C GLY A 152 -8.93 -10.36 -6.24
N HIS A 153 -7.60 -10.40 -6.29
CA HIS A 153 -6.85 -11.28 -7.21
C HIS A 153 -6.86 -12.74 -6.74
N ASP A 154 -6.62 -13.00 -5.46
CA ASP A 154 -6.74 -14.35 -4.87
C ASP A 154 -8.17 -14.89 -4.97
N TYR A 155 -9.19 -14.02 -4.89
CA TYR A 155 -10.56 -14.47 -5.07
C TYR A 155 -10.85 -14.92 -6.49
N ILE A 156 -10.23 -14.30 -7.50
CA ILE A 156 -10.39 -14.69 -8.91
C ILE A 156 -9.51 -15.91 -9.24
N GLU A 157 -8.24 -15.96 -8.80
CA GLU A 157 -7.39 -17.15 -8.98
C GLU A 157 -7.90 -18.33 -8.17
N GLN A 158 -8.26 -18.13 -6.91
CA GLN A 158 -8.89 -19.17 -6.11
C GLN A 158 -10.30 -19.55 -6.60
N SER A 159 -11.01 -18.67 -7.31
CA SER A 159 -12.29 -19.03 -7.93
C SER A 159 -12.10 -19.99 -9.09
N THR A 160 -11.01 -19.85 -9.86
CA THR A 160 -10.64 -20.78 -10.93
C THR A 160 -10.21 -22.12 -10.35
N ASP A 161 -9.38 -22.13 -9.32
CA ASP A 161 -8.96 -23.35 -8.60
C ASP A 161 -10.14 -24.03 -7.89
N ARG A 162 -11.07 -23.24 -7.33
CA ARG A 162 -12.33 -23.74 -6.75
C ARG A 162 -13.25 -24.28 -7.83
N TYR A 163 -13.35 -23.60 -8.98
CA TYR A 163 -14.14 -24.06 -10.10
C TYR A 163 -13.60 -25.39 -10.62
N GLU A 164 -12.29 -25.55 -10.81
CA GLU A 164 -11.65 -26.80 -11.18
C GLU A 164 -11.81 -27.88 -10.10
N PHE A 165 -11.72 -27.49 -8.80
CA PHE A 165 -11.94 -28.40 -7.69
C PHE A 165 -13.38 -28.92 -7.62
N TYR A 166 -14.38 -28.05 -7.84
CA TYR A 166 -15.80 -28.46 -7.87
C TYR A 166 -16.19 -29.20 -9.14
N HIS A 167 -15.44 -29.05 -10.23
CA HIS A 167 -15.69 -29.74 -11.50
C HIS A 167 -14.79 -30.97 -11.72
N LYS A 168 -13.80 -31.20 -10.82
CA LYS A 168 -13.15 -32.52 -10.73
C LYS A 168 -14.22 -33.55 -10.41
N LYS A 169 -14.35 -34.53 -11.30
CA LYS A 169 -15.26 -35.70 -11.10
C LYS A 169 -14.95 -36.26 -9.72
N GLU A 170 -15.89 -36.08 -8.79
CA GLU A 170 -15.76 -36.67 -7.45
C GLU A 170 -15.66 -38.18 -7.61
N GLU A 171 -14.59 -38.77 -7.09
CA GLU A 171 -14.49 -40.22 -6.94
C GLU A 171 -15.55 -40.66 -5.94
N LYS A 172 -16.52 -41.43 -6.43
CA LYS A 172 -17.58 -41.97 -5.60
C LYS A 172 -17.10 -43.23 -4.92
N ILE A 173 -17.32 -43.31 -3.61
CA ILE A 173 -17.09 -44.54 -2.86
C ILE A 173 -18.25 -45.46 -3.07
N ALA A 174 -17.96 -46.65 -3.60
CA ALA A 174 -19.00 -47.68 -3.84
C ALA A 174 -19.49 -48.26 -2.51
N PHE A 175 -20.78 -48.50 -2.40
CA PHE A 175 -21.37 -49.20 -1.28
C PHE A 175 -21.22 -50.70 -1.45
N ASP A 176 -21.07 -51.45 -0.34
CA ASP A 176 -21.07 -52.94 -0.35
C ASP A 176 -22.41 -53.57 -0.78
N LEU A 177 -23.46 -52.78 -0.85
CA LEU A 177 -24.81 -53.23 -1.26
C LEU A 177 -25.12 -52.75 -2.67
N GLU A 178 -25.26 -53.68 -3.61
CA GLU A 178 -25.54 -53.43 -5.05
C GLU A 178 -26.75 -52.54 -5.27
N LYS A 179 -27.80 -52.70 -4.46
CA LYS A 179 -29.03 -51.93 -4.55
C LYS A 179 -28.86 -50.46 -4.23
N PHE A 180 -27.97 -50.11 -3.29
CA PHE A 180 -27.61 -48.71 -2.95
C PHE A 180 -26.72 -48.09 -4.00
N ASN A 181 -25.80 -48.85 -4.58
CA ASN A 181 -24.96 -48.38 -5.68
C ASN A 181 -25.80 -48.03 -6.94
N TYR A 182 -26.89 -48.78 -7.20
CA TYR A 182 -27.79 -48.46 -8.29
C TYR A 182 -28.57 -47.14 -8.07
N ILE A 183 -29.08 -46.93 -6.84
CA ILE A 183 -29.86 -45.73 -6.50
C ILE A 183 -28.97 -44.48 -6.48
N THR A 184 -27.74 -44.60 -6.01
CA THR A 184 -26.79 -43.50 -5.86
C THR A 184 -25.85 -43.31 -7.06
N LYS A 185 -26.08 -44.11 -8.15
CA LYS A 185 -25.22 -44.13 -9.35
C LYS A 185 -23.74 -44.34 -9.04
N GLY A 186 -23.44 -45.23 -8.12
CA GLY A 186 -22.08 -45.68 -7.86
C GLY A 186 -21.47 -45.22 -6.53
N GLY A 187 -22.26 -44.69 -5.59
CA GLY A 187 -21.79 -44.33 -4.25
C GLY A 187 -22.12 -42.91 -3.82
N LEU A 188 -21.66 -42.54 -2.64
CA LEU A 188 -21.75 -41.17 -2.10
C LEU A 188 -20.49 -40.39 -2.42
N PRO A 189 -20.59 -39.07 -2.66
CA PRO A 189 -19.40 -38.21 -2.77
C PRO A 189 -18.61 -38.18 -1.44
N ASN A 190 -17.32 -38.15 -1.55
CA ASN A 190 -16.35 -38.27 -0.44
C ASN A 190 -16.51 -37.22 0.68
N LYS A 191 -17.44 -36.26 0.54
CA LYS A 191 -17.65 -35.15 1.48
C LYS A 191 -19.06 -35.05 2.06
N THR A 192 -19.90 -36.08 1.86
CA THR A 192 -21.24 -36.07 2.41
C THR A 192 -21.19 -36.72 3.80
N LEU A 193 -21.48 -35.93 4.84
CA LEU A 193 -21.75 -36.42 6.20
C LEU A 193 -23.14 -37.06 6.19
N ASN A 194 -23.23 -38.31 6.59
CA ASN A 194 -24.49 -38.99 6.91
C ASN A 194 -24.87 -38.71 8.36
#